data_be6d0177ad46af15f58b5fa0f4f8f3b1
#
_entry.id   be6d0177ad46af15f58b5fa0f4f8f3b1
#
_cell.length_a   1.000
_cell.length_b   1.000
_cell.length_c   1.000
_cell.angle_alpha   90.00
_cell.angle_beta   90.00
_cell.angle_gamma   90.00
#
_symmetry.space_group_name_H-M   'P 1'
#
loop_
_entity.id
_entity.type
_entity.pdbx_description
1 polymer ?
#
loop_
_entity_poly.entity_id
_entity_poly.type
_entity_poly.pdbx_seq_one_letter_code
_entity_poly.pdbx_strand_id
1 'polypeptide(L)'
;KFVVEGEEEVGSGHFDDYVAHHADDLAADVCVWEGGSKNEQEHFTVTGGVKGILAFDLSVRTADVDLHSSLGAYVDNAAWRLIDALHSLRTPERRLAVDGYYDLVEPMSAGTRAAVDRMDFDAGGLRERAGLRQPFLRDDPKLASVSEPSLTVNGFESGYTGDGVKTVIPREAHAKLDCRLAQGQTPQACFDLIRAQLDRNGFSDVEMTFQLGEDPFRSNLDDPYF
;
A
#
# COMPACT_ATOMS: atom_id res chain seq x y z
N LYS A 1 -14.79 -30.17 0.77
CA LYS A 1 -15.63 -29.11 1.35
C LYS A 1 -15.62 -27.93 0.39
N PHE A 2 -16.74 -27.21 0.31
CA PHE A 2 -16.84 -25.98 -0.47
C PHE A 2 -17.33 -24.88 0.46
N VAL A 3 -16.72 -23.70 0.37
CA VAL A 3 -17.15 -22.46 1.02
C VAL A 3 -17.45 -21.46 -0.09
N VAL A 4 -18.58 -20.78 0.01
CA VAL A 4 -18.99 -19.76 -0.98
C VAL A 4 -19.45 -18.56 -0.18
N GLU A 5 -18.89 -17.40 -0.44
CA GLU A 5 -19.32 -16.13 0.11
C GLU A 5 -19.89 -15.20 -0.98
N GLY A 6 -20.63 -14.20 -0.58
CA GLY A 6 -21.21 -13.20 -1.47
C GLY A 6 -20.79 -11.76 -1.14
N GLU A 7 -19.78 -11.57 -0.29
CA GLU A 7 -19.35 -10.25 0.21
C GLU A 7 -17.92 -9.87 -0.22
N GLU A 8 -17.26 -10.66 -1.08
CA GLU A 8 -15.85 -10.41 -1.46
C GLU A 8 -15.66 -9.00 -2.02
N GLU A 9 -16.53 -8.57 -2.94
CA GLU A 9 -16.46 -7.27 -3.60
C GLU A 9 -16.75 -6.06 -2.69
N VAL A 10 -17.19 -6.31 -1.46
CA VAL A 10 -17.42 -5.29 -0.44
C VAL A 10 -16.55 -5.48 0.81
N GLY A 11 -15.49 -6.31 0.70
CA GLY A 11 -14.46 -6.50 1.73
C GLY A 11 -14.73 -7.61 2.73
N SER A 12 -15.59 -8.61 2.40
CA SER A 12 -15.79 -9.85 3.17
C SER A 12 -16.03 -9.64 4.67
N GLY A 13 -16.79 -8.61 5.05
CA GLY A 13 -16.90 -8.10 6.42
C GLY A 13 -17.31 -9.11 7.50
N HIS A 14 -17.89 -10.27 7.12
CA HIS A 14 -18.32 -11.32 8.05
C HIS A 14 -17.54 -12.64 7.88
N PHE A 15 -16.60 -12.70 6.94
CA PHE A 15 -15.93 -13.94 6.59
C PHE A 15 -14.98 -14.44 7.70
N ASP A 16 -14.27 -13.54 8.36
CA ASP A 16 -13.38 -13.88 9.48
C ASP A 16 -14.15 -14.49 10.64
N ASP A 17 -15.31 -13.91 10.99
CA ASP A 17 -16.18 -14.45 12.02
C ASP A 17 -16.72 -15.83 11.64
N TYR A 18 -17.10 -16.02 10.37
CA TYR A 18 -17.54 -17.31 9.85
C TYR A 18 -16.44 -18.36 9.96
N VAL A 19 -15.22 -18.03 9.51
CA VAL A 19 -14.07 -18.95 9.59
C VAL A 19 -13.74 -19.31 11.04
N ALA A 20 -13.75 -18.32 11.94
CA ALA A 20 -13.50 -18.56 13.36
C ALA A 20 -14.51 -19.50 14.00
N HIS A 21 -15.80 -19.37 13.66
CA HIS A 21 -16.86 -20.22 14.19
C HIS A 21 -16.88 -21.62 13.61
N HIS A 22 -16.35 -21.83 12.40
CA HIS A 22 -16.38 -23.09 11.66
C HIS A 22 -14.98 -23.67 11.41
N ALA A 23 -13.98 -23.28 12.21
CA ALA A 23 -12.59 -23.68 11.99
C ALA A 23 -12.41 -25.21 11.90
N ASP A 24 -13.05 -25.99 12.79
CA ASP A 24 -13.01 -27.46 12.79
C ASP A 24 -13.66 -28.07 11.54
N ASP A 25 -14.75 -27.46 11.08
CA ASP A 25 -15.45 -27.88 9.85
C ASP A 25 -14.65 -27.55 8.59
N LEU A 26 -13.84 -26.51 8.64
CA LEU A 26 -13.03 -26.03 7.52
C LEU A 26 -11.66 -26.67 7.45
N ALA A 27 -11.18 -27.30 8.52
CA ALA A 27 -9.86 -27.92 8.57
C ALA A 27 -9.62 -28.85 7.36
N ALA A 28 -8.52 -28.61 6.64
CA ALA A 28 -8.12 -29.32 5.44
C ALA A 28 -6.59 -29.28 5.26
N ASP A 29 -6.04 -30.22 4.50
CA ASP A 29 -4.59 -30.24 4.20
C ASP A 29 -4.21 -29.11 3.22
N VAL A 30 -5.15 -28.74 2.33
CA VAL A 30 -4.96 -27.72 1.30
C VAL A 30 -6.27 -26.96 1.09
N CYS A 31 -6.16 -25.68 0.86
CA CYS A 31 -7.25 -24.83 0.38
C CYS A 31 -6.92 -24.34 -1.04
N VAL A 32 -7.84 -24.55 -1.98
CA VAL A 32 -7.78 -23.99 -3.32
C VAL A 32 -8.76 -22.81 -3.36
N TRP A 33 -8.22 -21.61 -3.40
CA TRP A 33 -8.99 -20.39 -3.58
C TRP A 33 -9.27 -20.17 -5.05
N GLU A 34 -10.47 -19.76 -5.40
CA GLU A 34 -10.80 -19.41 -6.77
C GLU A 34 -10.06 -18.11 -7.17
N GLY A 35 -9.87 -17.86 -8.45
CA GLY A 35 -9.24 -16.63 -8.94
C GLY A 35 -7.99 -16.86 -9.79
N GLY A 36 -7.83 -18.02 -10.35
CA GLY A 36 -6.75 -18.31 -11.30
C GLY A 36 -6.91 -17.52 -12.61
N SER A 37 -5.80 -17.19 -13.23
CA SER A 37 -5.75 -16.56 -14.56
C SER A 37 -4.80 -17.34 -15.47
N LYS A 38 -4.81 -17.02 -16.75
CA LYS A 38 -3.76 -17.40 -17.68
C LYS A 38 -2.88 -16.19 -18.00
N ASN A 39 -1.59 -16.44 -18.17
CA ASN A 39 -0.68 -15.43 -18.69
C ASN A 39 -0.84 -15.28 -20.21
N GLU A 40 -0.07 -14.37 -20.83
CA GLU A 40 -0.12 -14.12 -22.29
C GLU A 40 0.30 -15.34 -23.14
N GLN A 41 1.01 -16.29 -22.54
CA GLN A 41 1.42 -17.55 -23.17
C GLN A 41 0.39 -18.67 -22.96
N GLU A 42 -0.81 -18.36 -22.47
CA GLU A 42 -1.90 -19.31 -22.17
C GLU A 42 -1.54 -20.34 -21.06
N HIS A 43 -0.52 -20.05 -20.24
CA HIS A 43 -0.21 -20.88 -19.08
C HIS A 43 -1.06 -20.47 -17.89
N PHE A 44 -1.58 -21.44 -17.14
CA PHE A 44 -2.26 -21.18 -15.88
C PHE A 44 -1.28 -20.59 -14.85
N THR A 45 -1.75 -19.59 -14.12
CA THR A 45 -1.02 -19.00 -13.01
C THR A 45 -1.60 -19.50 -11.69
N VAL A 46 -0.72 -19.86 -10.76
CA VAL A 46 -1.07 -20.21 -9.38
C VAL A 46 -0.50 -19.12 -8.49
N THR A 47 -1.37 -18.48 -7.72
CA THR A 47 -0.99 -17.44 -6.77
C THR A 47 -0.64 -18.08 -5.43
N GLY A 48 0.64 -18.10 -5.07
CA GLY A 48 1.13 -18.67 -3.81
C GLY A 48 1.13 -17.69 -2.64
N GLY A 49 0.58 -16.48 -2.82
CA GLY A 49 0.48 -15.49 -1.78
C GLY A 49 0.07 -14.13 -2.30
N VAL A 50 -0.39 -13.27 -1.41
CA VAL A 50 -0.81 -11.90 -1.69
C VAL A 50 -0.13 -10.94 -0.73
N LYS A 51 0.10 -9.72 -1.18
CA LYS A 51 0.51 -8.63 -0.30
C LYS A 51 -0.67 -8.14 0.51
N GLY A 52 -0.43 -7.78 1.76
CA GLY A 52 -1.40 -7.04 2.55
C GLY A 52 -1.60 -5.62 2.05
N ILE A 53 -2.56 -4.95 2.63
CA ILE A 53 -2.85 -3.55 2.35
C ILE A 53 -3.10 -2.80 3.66
N LEU A 54 -2.63 -1.57 3.70
CA LEU A 54 -3.02 -0.55 4.67
C LEU A 54 -3.41 0.69 3.88
N ALA A 55 -4.67 1.11 3.94
CA ALA A 55 -5.13 2.37 3.38
C ALA A 55 -5.42 3.37 4.51
N PHE A 56 -5.01 4.62 4.33
CA PHE A 56 -5.20 5.68 5.30
C PHE A 56 -5.24 7.05 4.62
N ASP A 57 -5.85 7.99 5.32
CA ASP A 57 -5.90 9.39 4.90
C ASP A 57 -4.96 10.23 5.76
N LEU A 58 -4.34 11.23 5.16
CA LEU A 58 -3.66 12.32 5.86
C LEU A 58 -4.41 13.62 5.61
N SER A 59 -4.56 14.42 6.65
CA SER A 59 -5.13 15.76 6.54
C SER A 59 -4.39 16.75 7.43
N VAL A 60 -4.33 18.00 6.98
CA VAL A 60 -3.77 19.09 7.77
C VAL A 60 -4.55 20.36 7.56
N ARG A 61 -4.70 21.12 8.62
CA ARG A 61 -5.34 22.42 8.61
C ARG A 61 -4.42 23.45 9.25
N THR A 62 -4.08 24.50 8.49
CA THR A 62 -3.19 25.58 8.93
C THR A 62 -3.91 26.90 9.22
N ALA A 63 -5.19 27.03 8.82
CA ALA A 63 -6.01 28.20 9.05
C ALA A 63 -7.51 27.87 9.08
N ASP A 64 -8.34 28.76 9.57
CA ASP A 64 -9.81 28.61 9.57
C ASP A 64 -10.46 28.96 8.25
N VAL A 65 -9.79 29.82 7.45
CA VAL A 65 -10.25 30.28 6.16
C VAL A 65 -9.11 30.31 5.16
N ASP A 66 -9.45 30.24 3.88
CA ASP A 66 -8.48 30.51 2.81
C ASP A 66 -8.02 31.97 2.89
N LEU A 67 -6.71 32.18 2.70
CA LEU A 67 -6.09 33.50 2.80
C LEU A 67 -5.59 33.96 1.43
N HIS A 68 -5.40 35.28 1.27
CA HIS A 68 -4.82 35.82 0.05
C HIS A 68 -3.34 35.47 -0.08
N SER A 69 -2.89 35.02 -1.25
CA SER A 69 -1.50 34.58 -1.48
C SER A 69 -0.41 35.61 -1.25
N SER A 70 -0.76 36.90 -1.17
CA SER A 70 0.21 37.93 -0.77
C SER A 70 0.77 37.75 0.64
N LEU A 71 0.12 36.97 1.48
CA LEU A 71 0.57 36.64 2.82
C LEU A 71 1.57 35.47 2.85
N GLY A 72 1.82 34.79 1.73
CA GLY A 72 2.62 33.57 1.62
C GLY A 72 4.09 33.68 2.03
N ALA A 73 4.61 34.93 2.22
CA ALA A 73 5.96 35.12 2.73
C ALA A 73 6.10 34.84 4.24
N TYR A 74 4.97 34.79 4.99
CA TYR A 74 4.98 34.69 6.46
C TYR A 74 3.79 33.92 7.05
N VAL A 75 2.90 33.38 6.20
CA VAL A 75 1.80 32.51 6.61
C VAL A 75 2.04 31.14 6.01
N ASP A 76 1.86 30.09 6.84
CA ASP A 76 2.00 28.71 6.40
C ASP A 76 0.89 28.30 5.42
N ASN A 77 1.18 27.29 4.62
CA ASN A 77 0.34 26.80 3.55
C ASN A 77 0.07 25.30 3.75
N ALA A 78 -1.19 24.94 3.92
CA ALA A 78 -1.57 23.55 4.20
C ALA A 78 -1.09 22.58 3.11
N ALA A 79 -1.08 23.00 1.83
CA ALA A 79 -0.58 22.15 0.76
C ALA A 79 0.92 21.87 0.92
N TRP A 80 1.74 22.89 1.22
CA TRP A 80 3.18 22.71 1.46
C TRP A 80 3.41 21.87 2.72
N ARG A 81 2.66 22.12 3.80
CA ARG A 81 2.76 21.35 5.03
C ARG A 81 2.53 19.86 4.81
N LEU A 82 1.51 19.51 4.02
CA LEU A 82 1.23 18.11 3.68
C LEU A 82 2.26 17.51 2.71
N ILE A 83 2.73 18.28 1.73
CA ILE A 83 3.82 17.87 0.82
C ILE A 83 5.08 17.53 1.61
N ASP A 84 5.48 18.38 2.55
CA ASP A 84 6.66 18.16 3.39
C ASP A 84 6.49 16.93 4.28
N ALA A 85 5.30 16.71 4.86
CA ALA A 85 4.98 15.51 5.61
C ALA A 85 5.13 14.25 4.75
N LEU A 86 4.54 14.23 3.55
CA LEU A 86 4.66 13.13 2.60
C LEU A 86 6.11 12.91 2.15
N HIS A 87 6.84 13.99 1.88
CA HIS A 87 8.25 13.93 1.49
C HIS A 87 9.12 13.32 2.60
N SER A 88 8.82 13.61 3.85
CA SER A 88 9.55 13.11 5.01
C SER A 88 9.44 11.59 5.22
N LEU A 89 8.41 10.96 4.63
CA LEU A 89 8.19 9.50 4.67
C LEU A 89 8.95 8.75 3.56
N ARG A 90 9.77 9.43 2.76
CA ARG A 90 10.41 8.82 1.59
C ARG A 90 11.88 9.19 1.48
N THR A 91 12.73 8.18 1.23
CA THR A 91 14.16 8.40 0.97
C THR A 91 14.41 8.94 -0.45
N PRO A 92 15.60 9.51 -0.75
CA PRO A 92 16.00 9.86 -2.12
C PRO A 92 15.92 8.67 -3.11
N GLU A 93 16.17 7.45 -2.64
CA GLU A 93 16.08 6.20 -3.41
C GLU A 93 14.64 5.71 -3.55
N ARG A 94 13.68 6.53 -3.11
CA ARG A 94 12.24 6.27 -3.19
C ARG A 94 11.79 5.02 -2.42
N ARG A 95 12.39 4.78 -1.26
CA ARG A 95 11.95 3.80 -0.25
C ARG A 95 11.20 4.52 0.88
N LEU A 96 10.47 3.77 1.70
CA LEU A 96 9.89 4.36 2.91
C LEU A 96 11.03 4.76 3.88
N ALA A 97 10.93 5.99 4.39
CA ALA A 97 11.83 6.55 5.42
C ALA A 97 11.12 6.48 6.78
N VAL A 98 10.75 5.27 7.20
CA VAL A 98 10.04 4.99 8.45
C VAL A 98 10.89 4.00 9.25
N ASP A 99 11.34 4.42 10.44
CA ASP A 99 12.18 3.60 11.30
C ASP A 99 11.45 2.32 11.74
N GLY A 100 12.13 1.18 11.63
CA GLY A 100 11.57 -0.13 11.98
C GLY A 100 10.60 -0.74 10.94
N TYR A 101 10.23 -0.01 9.89
CA TYR A 101 9.22 -0.47 8.92
C TYR A 101 9.66 -1.73 8.18
N TYR A 102 10.92 -1.79 7.78
CA TYR A 102 11.49 -2.95 7.08
C TYR A 102 11.90 -4.08 8.03
N ASP A 103 12.08 -3.79 9.32
CA ASP A 103 12.42 -4.80 10.33
C ASP A 103 11.27 -5.79 10.57
N LEU A 104 10.04 -5.39 10.23
CA LEU A 104 8.86 -6.24 10.28
C LEU A 104 8.78 -7.24 9.11
N VAL A 105 9.55 -7.03 8.03
CA VAL A 105 9.47 -7.88 6.83
C VAL A 105 10.15 -9.21 7.08
N GLU A 106 9.39 -10.29 6.96
CA GLU A 106 9.95 -11.64 7.09
C GLU A 106 10.90 -11.98 5.94
N PRO A 107 12.03 -12.64 6.24
CA PRO A 107 12.92 -13.15 5.21
C PRO A 107 12.18 -14.13 4.26
N MET A 108 12.53 -14.06 2.99
CA MET A 108 12.00 -14.96 1.98
C MET A 108 12.55 -16.37 2.16
N SER A 109 11.68 -17.40 2.18
CA SER A 109 12.11 -18.80 2.20
C SER A 109 12.81 -19.20 0.89
N ALA A 110 13.53 -20.31 0.92
CA ALA A 110 14.17 -20.86 -0.26
C ALA A 110 13.14 -21.26 -1.33
N GLY A 111 12.00 -21.82 -0.96
CA GLY A 111 10.92 -22.18 -1.86
C GLY A 111 10.29 -20.94 -2.49
N THR A 112 10.02 -19.92 -1.70
CA THR A 112 9.52 -18.63 -2.23
C THR A 112 10.52 -18.01 -3.20
N ARG A 113 11.82 -18.00 -2.86
CA ARG A 113 12.86 -17.48 -3.76
C ARG A 113 12.89 -18.23 -5.08
N ALA A 114 12.86 -19.56 -5.03
CA ALA A 114 12.82 -20.40 -6.23
C ALA A 114 11.54 -20.17 -7.06
N ALA A 115 10.40 -19.91 -6.43
CA ALA A 115 9.17 -19.57 -7.13
C ALA A 115 9.28 -18.21 -7.83
N VAL A 116 9.81 -17.19 -7.15
CA VAL A 116 10.08 -15.87 -7.75
C VAL A 116 11.03 -15.98 -8.94
N ASP A 117 12.10 -16.78 -8.83
CA ASP A 117 13.05 -16.95 -9.93
C ASP A 117 12.40 -17.58 -11.18
N ARG A 118 11.43 -18.50 -10.98
CA ARG A 118 10.61 -19.12 -12.05
C ARG A 118 9.44 -18.28 -12.53
N MET A 119 9.04 -17.24 -11.76
CA MET A 119 7.90 -16.43 -12.10
C MET A 119 8.08 -15.75 -13.46
N ASP A 120 7.08 -15.91 -14.32
CA ASP A 120 7.02 -15.18 -15.58
C ASP A 120 6.66 -13.71 -15.27
N PHE A 121 7.59 -12.81 -15.57
CA PHE A 121 7.43 -11.37 -15.30
C PHE A 121 7.96 -10.56 -16.48
N ASP A 122 7.03 -10.13 -17.33
CA ASP A 122 7.34 -9.30 -18.49
C ASP A 122 7.45 -7.81 -18.12
N ALA A 123 8.61 -7.41 -17.60
CA ALA A 123 8.90 -6.01 -17.28
C ALA A 123 8.86 -5.10 -18.52
N GLY A 124 9.32 -5.61 -19.67
CA GLY A 124 9.32 -4.87 -20.93
C GLY A 124 7.91 -4.58 -21.43
N GLY A 125 7.09 -5.62 -21.51
CA GLY A 125 5.70 -5.50 -21.91
C GLY A 125 4.87 -4.65 -20.97
N LEU A 126 5.07 -4.77 -19.64
CA LEU A 126 4.44 -3.86 -18.69
C LEU A 126 4.78 -2.40 -18.98
N ARG A 127 6.08 -2.12 -19.23
CA ARG A 127 6.54 -0.77 -19.55
C ARG A 127 5.87 -0.22 -20.81
N GLU A 128 5.76 -1.04 -21.83
CA GLU A 128 5.16 -0.68 -23.12
C GLU A 128 3.65 -0.46 -22.98
N ARG A 129 2.91 -1.44 -22.44
CA ARG A 129 1.44 -1.37 -22.28
C ARG A 129 1.00 -0.21 -21.40
N ALA A 130 1.71 0.05 -20.31
CA ALA A 130 1.42 1.16 -19.40
C ALA A 130 1.99 2.52 -19.87
N GLY A 131 2.80 2.55 -20.92
CA GLY A 131 3.45 3.77 -21.39
C GLY A 131 4.36 4.41 -20.35
N LEU A 132 5.08 3.63 -19.54
CA LEU A 132 5.92 4.14 -18.46
C LEU A 132 7.04 5.02 -18.99
N ARG A 133 7.05 6.28 -18.55
CA ARG A 133 8.04 7.29 -18.98
C ARG A 133 9.30 7.30 -18.10
N GLN A 134 9.22 6.77 -16.89
CA GLN A 134 10.33 6.68 -15.95
C GLN A 134 10.81 5.23 -15.82
N PRO A 135 12.09 4.97 -15.47
CA PRO A 135 12.56 3.63 -15.16
C PRO A 135 11.82 3.04 -13.96
N PHE A 136 11.87 1.72 -13.81
CA PHE A 136 11.42 1.07 -12.58
C PHE A 136 12.19 1.60 -11.37
N LEU A 137 11.55 1.59 -10.20
CA LEU A 137 12.17 2.06 -8.96
C LEU A 137 13.24 1.11 -8.41
N ARG A 138 13.26 -0.13 -8.91
CA ARG A 138 14.21 -1.18 -8.51
C ARG A 138 14.81 -1.84 -9.72
N ASP A 139 16.05 -2.30 -9.60
CA ASP A 139 16.77 -3.01 -10.65
C ASP A 139 16.13 -4.38 -10.96
N ASP A 140 15.60 -5.03 -9.92
CA ASP A 140 14.79 -6.26 -10.05
C ASP A 140 13.34 -5.99 -9.63
N PRO A 141 12.48 -5.52 -10.57
CA PRO A 141 11.08 -5.23 -10.26
C PRO A 141 10.27 -6.50 -9.96
N LYS A 142 10.67 -7.66 -10.50
CA LYS A 142 10.06 -8.95 -10.22
C LYS A 142 10.24 -9.34 -8.74
N LEU A 143 11.46 -9.29 -8.25
CA LEU A 143 11.75 -9.54 -6.84
C LEU A 143 11.03 -8.52 -5.94
N ALA A 144 11.11 -7.25 -6.28
CA ALA A 144 10.47 -6.17 -5.51
C ALA A 144 8.94 -6.31 -5.44
N SER A 145 8.30 -6.82 -6.50
CA SER A 145 6.85 -7.05 -6.52
C SER A 145 6.39 -8.02 -5.43
N VAL A 146 7.25 -8.92 -4.99
CA VAL A 146 6.95 -9.92 -3.96
C VAL A 146 7.47 -9.51 -2.58
N SER A 147 8.70 -8.96 -2.51
CA SER A 147 9.43 -8.80 -1.25
C SER A 147 9.39 -7.39 -0.66
N GLU A 148 9.15 -6.35 -1.45
CA GLU A 148 9.24 -4.98 -0.94
C GLU A 148 7.86 -4.39 -0.64
N PRO A 149 7.68 -3.79 0.55
CA PRO A 149 6.49 -2.96 0.80
C PRO A 149 6.55 -1.68 -0.03
N SER A 150 5.40 -1.05 -0.23
CA SER A 150 5.30 0.23 -0.95
C SER A 150 4.43 1.22 -0.20
N LEU A 151 4.63 2.51 -0.50
CA LEU A 151 3.75 3.61 -0.12
C LEU A 151 3.39 4.37 -1.38
N THR A 152 2.09 4.47 -1.64
CA THR A 152 1.50 5.14 -2.80
C THR A 152 0.65 6.32 -2.35
N VAL A 153 0.76 7.46 -3.02
CA VAL A 153 -0.19 8.56 -2.91
C VAL A 153 -1.23 8.37 -4.00
N ASN A 154 -2.47 8.03 -3.61
CA ASN A 154 -3.57 7.72 -4.51
C ASN A 154 -4.33 8.97 -4.93
N GLY A 155 -4.33 9.97 -4.04
CA GLY A 155 -4.98 11.24 -4.27
C GLY A 155 -4.36 12.35 -3.43
N PHE A 156 -4.41 13.57 -3.95
CA PHE A 156 -3.99 14.77 -3.23
C PHE A 156 -4.93 15.91 -3.60
N GLU A 157 -5.46 16.58 -2.60
CA GLU A 157 -6.40 17.70 -2.79
C GLU A 157 -6.04 18.87 -1.89
N SER A 158 -5.93 20.04 -2.47
CA SER A 158 -5.80 21.31 -1.74
C SER A 158 -6.01 22.52 -2.67
N GLY A 159 -6.57 23.57 -2.13
CA GLY A 159 -6.72 24.86 -2.81
C GLY A 159 -7.73 24.84 -3.95
N TYR A 160 -7.50 25.70 -4.94
CA TYR A 160 -8.41 25.91 -6.07
C TYR A 160 -7.90 25.20 -7.33
N THR A 161 -8.71 24.32 -7.88
CA THR A 161 -8.39 23.53 -9.08
C THR A 161 -9.39 23.76 -10.23
N GLY A 162 -10.31 24.74 -10.10
CA GLY A 162 -11.25 25.11 -11.15
C GLY A 162 -10.63 26.00 -12.23
N ASP A 163 -11.45 26.40 -13.20
CA ASP A 163 -11.05 27.27 -14.30
C ASP A 163 -10.66 28.66 -13.80
N GLY A 164 -9.67 29.27 -14.49
CA GLY A 164 -9.18 30.61 -14.18
C GLY A 164 -8.11 30.65 -13.10
N VAL A 165 -7.94 31.81 -12.46
CA VAL A 165 -6.89 32.06 -11.45
C VAL A 165 -7.53 32.50 -10.14
N LYS A 166 -7.17 31.80 -9.05
CA LYS A 166 -7.50 32.18 -7.67
C LYS A 166 -6.22 32.19 -6.84
N THR A 167 -5.78 33.37 -6.41
CA THR A 167 -4.53 33.58 -5.68
C THR A 167 -4.77 33.36 -4.18
N VAL A 168 -4.75 32.09 -3.73
CA VAL A 168 -5.06 31.70 -2.35
C VAL A 168 -3.93 30.94 -1.68
N ILE A 169 -3.88 31.02 -0.36
CA ILE A 169 -3.24 30.06 0.54
C ILE A 169 -4.37 29.17 1.04
N PRO A 170 -4.42 27.88 0.67
CA PRO A 170 -5.46 26.98 1.15
C PRO A 170 -5.32 26.74 2.66
N ARG A 171 -6.46 26.73 3.34
CA ARG A 171 -6.55 26.47 4.78
C ARG A 171 -6.29 25.01 5.14
N GLU A 172 -6.57 24.08 4.22
CA GLU A 172 -6.49 22.65 4.45
C GLU A 172 -5.96 21.88 3.23
N ALA A 173 -5.39 20.71 3.48
CA ALA A 173 -4.94 19.78 2.46
C ALA A 173 -5.23 18.35 2.89
N HIS A 174 -5.52 17.47 1.93
CA HIS A 174 -5.87 16.07 2.14
C HIS A 174 -5.09 15.20 1.17
N ALA A 175 -4.67 14.02 1.64
CA ALA A 175 -4.09 12.99 0.80
C ALA A 175 -4.66 11.61 1.16
N LYS A 176 -4.88 10.78 0.13
CA LYS A 176 -5.23 9.37 0.26
C LYS A 176 -4.01 8.53 -0.08
N LEU A 177 -3.71 7.58 0.78
CA LEU A 177 -2.53 6.74 0.65
C LEU A 177 -2.87 5.26 0.83
N ASP A 178 -2.10 4.40 0.19
CA ASP A 178 -2.02 2.99 0.57
C ASP A 178 -0.57 2.51 0.69
N CYS A 179 -0.37 1.53 1.55
CA CYS A 179 0.82 0.71 1.62
C CYS A 179 0.48 -0.70 1.18
N ARG A 180 1.27 -1.26 0.26
CA ARG A 180 1.26 -2.71 0.06
C ARG A 180 2.23 -3.33 1.05
N LEU A 181 1.73 -4.26 1.86
CA LEU A 181 2.48 -4.86 2.96
C LEU A 181 3.18 -6.14 2.51
N ALA A 182 4.41 -6.31 2.94
CA ALA A 182 5.15 -7.55 2.74
C ALA A 182 4.85 -8.53 3.88
N GLN A 183 5.19 -9.81 3.69
CA GLN A 183 5.03 -10.85 4.73
C GLN A 183 5.68 -10.44 6.06
N GLY A 184 4.99 -10.68 7.16
CA GLY A 184 5.40 -10.31 8.52
C GLY A 184 4.91 -8.94 8.99
N GLN A 185 4.52 -8.06 8.06
CA GLN A 185 3.92 -6.77 8.39
C GLN A 185 2.42 -6.92 8.68
N THR A 186 1.90 -6.14 9.62
CA THR A 186 0.46 -5.99 9.85
C THR A 186 0.03 -4.55 9.61
N PRO A 187 -1.22 -4.31 9.17
CA PRO A 187 -1.72 -2.96 8.93
C PRO A 187 -1.57 -2.04 10.14
N GLN A 188 -1.95 -2.52 11.32
CA GLN A 188 -1.89 -1.70 12.53
C GLN A 188 -0.45 -1.33 12.92
N ALA A 189 0.49 -2.29 12.90
CA ALA A 189 1.90 -2.01 13.22
C ALA A 189 2.51 -1.01 12.22
N CYS A 190 2.20 -1.15 10.94
CA CYS A 190 2.67 -0.22 9.91
C CYS A 190 2.06 1.18 10.08
N PHE A 191 0.77 1.27 10.41
CA PHE A 191 0.09 2.54 10.70
C PHE A 191 0.75 3.26 11.89
N ASP A 192 0.99 2.54 12.99
CA ASP A 192 1.60 3.10 14.20
C ASP A 192 3.03 3.60 13.94
N LEU A 193 3.83 2.85 13.15
CA LEU A 193 5.18 3.26 12.77
C LEU A 193 5.19 4.52 11.91
N ILE A 194 4.26 4.62 10.93
CA ILE A 194 4.13 5.81 10.08
C ILE A 194 3.72 7.01 10.93
N ARG A 195 2.73 6.85 11.83
CA ARG A 195 2.31 7.91 12.74
C ARG A 195 3.48 8.39 13.62
N ALA A 196 4.20 7.47 14.24
CA ALA A 196 5.35 7.79 15.06
C ALA A 196 6.47 8.48 14.27
N GLN A 197 6.67 8.10 13.00
CA GLN A 197 7.65 8.76 12.13
C GLN A 197 7.24 10.19 11.79
N LEU A 198 5.98 10.43 11.46
CA LEU A 198 5.47 11.78 11.21
C LEU A 198 5.65 12.66 12.45
N ASP A 199 5.35 12.15 13.64
CA ASP A 199 5.55 12.87 14.90
C ASP A 199 7.02 13.24 15.14
N ARG A 200 7.94 12.29 14.95
CA ARG A 200 9.39 12.54 15.05
C ARG A 200 9.88 13.57 14.05
N ASN A 201 9.30 13.60 12.87
CA ASN A 201 9.65 14.56 11.80
C ASN A 201 9.00 15.95 12.01
N GLY A 202 8.23 16.13 13.11
CA GLY A 202 7.60 17.42 13.44
C GLY A 202 6.26 17.66 12.76
N PHE A 203 5.56 16.58 12.33
CA PHE A 203 4.24 16.63 11.67
C PHE A 203 3.13 16.05 12.57
N SER A 204 3.16 16.32 13.87
CA SER A 204 2.12 15.89 14.81
C SER A 204 0.77 16.58 14.59
N ASP A 205 0.75 17.69 13.89
CA ASP A 205 -0.42 18.43 13.45
C ASP A 205 -1.10 17.84 12.19
N VAL A 206 -0.43 16.92 11.50
CA VAL A 206 -1.01 16.18 10.38
C VAL A 206 -1.81 15.01 10.95
N GLU A 207 -3.13 15.08 10.81
CA GLU A 207 -4.03 14.01 11.21
C GLU A 207 -3.87 12.79 10.31
N MET A 208 -3.96 11.59 10.87
CA MET A 208 -3.86 10.33 10.15
C MET A 208 -5.04 9.44 10.53
N THR A 209 -5.83 9.03 9.54
CA THR A 209 -7.05 8.25 9.73
C THR A 209 -6.94 6.90 9.04
N PHE A 210 -7.06 5.81 9.80
CA PHE A 210 -7.09 4.44 9.28
C PHE A 210 -8.37 4.21 8.48
N GLN A 211 -8.28 3.65 7.28
CA GLN A 211 -9.43 3.38 6.40
C GLN A 211 -9.67 1.89 6.21
N LEU A 212 -8.63 1.14 5.86
CA LEU A 212 -8.70 -0.28 5.54
C LEU A 212 -7.38 -0.95 5.89
N GLY A 213 -7.42 -2.20 6.34
CA GLY A 213 -6.24 -3.02 6.55
C GLY A 213 -6.52 -4.49 6.36
N GLU A 214 -5.65 -5.16 5.59
CA GLU A 214 -5.65 -6.61 5.41
C GLU A 214 -4.23 -7.15 5.50
N ASP A 215 -4.07 -8.25 6.21
CA ASP A 215 -2.76 -8.89 6.39
C ASP A 215 -2.26 -9.52 5.09
N PRO A 216 -0.95 -9.53 4.84
CA PRO A 216 -0.38 -10.33 3.76
C PRO A 216 -0.52 -11.82 4.07
N PHE A 217 -0.70 -12.62 3.03
CA PHE A 217 -0.72 -14.06 3.14
C PHE A 217 0.30 -14.69 2.19
N ARG A 218 0.94 -15.77 2.65
CA ARG A 218 1.82 -16.61 1.83
C ARG A 218 1.65 -18.07 2.18
N SER A 219 1.37 -18.88 1.16
CA SER A 219 1.40 -20.33 1.27
C SER A 219 2.82 -20.85 1.53
N ASN A 220 2.94 -21.98 2.18
CA ASN A 220 4.22 -22.69 2.29
C ASN A 220 4.60 -23.30 0.93
N LEU A 221 5.40 -22.60 0.13
CA LEU A 221 5.82 -23.07 -1.20
C LEU A 221 6.88 -24.17 -1.16
N ASP A 222 7.33 -24.58 0.04
CA ASP A 222 8.16 -25.76 0.25
C ASP A 222 7.32 -27.03 0.52
N ASP A 223 5.97 -26.89 0.56
CA ASP A 223 5.05 -28.00 0.76
C ASP A 223 4.93 -28.84 -0.53
N PRO A 224 4.87 -30.19 -0.44
CA PRO A 224 4.77 -31.06 -1.61
C PRO A 224 3.48 -30.88 -2.44
N TYR A 225 2.48 -30.13 -1.97
CA TYR A 225 1.29 -29.77 -2.75
C TYR A 225 1.56 -28.63 -3.76
N PHE A 226 2.70 -27.94 -3.66
CA PHE A 226 3.19 -26.93 -4.61
C PHE A 226 4.37 -27.49 -5.42
#